data_3e362a8c845069efe7b1e2e73ab2148a
#
_entry.id   3e362a8c845069efe7b1e2e73ab2148a
#
_cell.length_a   1.000
_cell.length_b   1.000
_cell.length_c   1.000
_cell.angle_alpha   90.00
_cell.angle_beta   90.00
_cell.angle_gamma   90.00
#
_symmetry.space_group_name_H-M   'P 1'
#
loop_
_entity.id
_entity.type
_entity.pdbx_description
1 polymer ?
#
loop_
_entity_poly.entity_id
_entity_poly.type
_entity_poly.pdbx_seq_one_letter_code
_entity_poly.pdbx_strand_id
1 'polypeptide(L)'
;MARDICAALGGFHQTSQNVWESDRYVCTAARGHLLELCEPQDFDPRFKQWAFYLLPIIPERFRIKPKPDVIPLLERIRALVDRADVTGIINACDAAREGELIFREILAFCRTPKPVERVWLQSLTSESIRDGFARVKPASAYEGLANAASCRAKADWLIGLNATRALTLHMRRDPASAQAREVYPAGRVQTPTLALIVRRWQEITDFKPMSFQRVEVTLGAAGTTPAKNPGVAATKANVYDPKFKKSDLHPEHKDDRFFDSKAAAKIVGEIEALAAANTPAQLKRKVSNRDQAPPALFHLTGLQQTMAQRHGWTAKRTLESAQRCYEQHKVLTYPRTDSPCLPSDYEPKVNDIIDNLGSLEAFREHAVRLQKDGLKYKSERFDDSKVSDHFAIIPTGKLCPGVTHGGNLKRDDDALLFDVVARRFLAAFQQAARHIKIERKGKIGNHHIRATLKEILAQPGWLATYGKQADPEAIHVAASGDETLPVLAVKSETGATKPPPAIDEASLLRLMQFAGRQVDDPELAAALTAADGLGTPATRAEIIENLKHRRYVTANLEPTPKGQALIRCLDSLNAQRLTSPALTAELEFQLSKIQRGDADAAGFMKEIESYTREIVAALRAQPTAASPESAH
;
A
#
# COMPACT_ATOMS: atom_id res chain seq x y z
N MET A 1 -10.73 -18.72 -12.42
CA MET A 1 -10.46 -18.48 -13.86
C MET A 1 -10.73 -19.70 -14.74
N ALA A 2 -10.00 -20.84 -14.71
CA ALA A 2 -10.25 -21.97 -15.64
C ALA A 2 -11.71 -22.46 -15.63
N ARG A 3 -12.33 -22.63 -14.45
CA ARG A 3 -13.76 -23.00 -14.34
C ARG A 3 -14.70 -21.95 -14.90
N ASP A 4 -14.38 -20.68 -14.72
CA ASP A 4 -15.19 -19.57 -15.22
C ASP A 4 -15.11 -19.51 -16.75
N ILE A 5 -13.93 -19.75 -17.33
CA ILE A 5 -13.73 -19.88 -18.78
C ILE A 5 -14.53 -21.04 -19.32
N CYS A 6 -14.42 -22.23 -18.72
CA CYS A 6 -15.18 -23.41 -19.15
C CYS A 6 -16.69 -23.17 -19.06
N ALA A 7 -17.18 -22.54 -18.00
CA ALA A 7 -18.59 -22.20 -17.82
C ALA A 7 -19.09 -21.19 -18.87
N ALA A 8 -18.27 -20.17 -19.18
CA ALA A 8 -18.64 -19.13 -20.13
C ALA A 8 -18.66 -19.61 -21.59
N LEU A 9 -17.73 -20.47 -21.98
CA LEU A 9 -17.65 -21.03 -23.32
C LEU A 9 -18.64 -22.20 -23.54
N GLY A 10 -18.99 -22.91 -22.44
CA GLY A 10 -19.94 -24.02 -22.49
C GLY A 10 -19.39 -25.34 -23.08
N GLY A 11 -20.14 -26.43 -22.93
CA GLY A 11 -19.81 -27.73 -23.51
C GLY A 11 -18.68 -28.51 -22.83
N PHE A 12 -18.12 -28.01 -21.72
CA PHE A 12 -17.03 -28.67 -21.01
C PHE A 12 -17.52 -29.70 -20.00
N HIS A 13 -16.84 -30.85 -19.95
CA HIS A 13 -16.95 -31.85 -18.90
C HIS A 13 -15.57 -32.10 -18.28
N GLN A 14 -15.53 -32.43 -17.00
CA GLN A 14 -14.28 -32.67 -16.29
C GLN A 14 -13.83 -34.10 -16.55
N THR A 15 -12.66 -34.29 -17.21
CA THR A 15 -12.10 -35.60 -17.54
C THR A 15 -11.13 -36.10 -16.48
N SER A 16 -10.44 -35.19 -15.79
CA SER A 16 -9.57 -35.51 -14.67
C SER A 16 -9.41 -34.32 -13.73
N GLN A 17 -8.64 -34.48 -12.65
CA GLN A 17 -8.40 -33.38 -11.73
C GLN A 17 -7.75 -32.19 -12.45
N ASN A 18 -8.41 -31.03 -12.43
CA ASN A 18 -8.00 -29.78 -13.11
C ASN A 18 -7.86 -29.90 -14.64
N VAL A 19 -8.60 -30.81 -15.28
CA VAL A 19 -8.69 -30.91 -16.74
C VAL A 19 -10.16 -30.97 -17.13
N TRP A 20 -10.54 -30.09 -18.06
CA TRP A 20 -11.89 -30.01 -18.63
C TRP A 20 -11.77 -30.09 -20.14
N GLU A 21 -12.64 -30.85 -20.78
CA GLU A 21 -12.62 -31.03 -22.23
C GLU A 21 -14.01 -30.71 -22.82
N SER A 22 -13.99 -30.13 -24.00
CA SER A 22 -15.13 -29.90 -24.89
C SER A 22 -14.77 -30.32 -26.30
N ASP A 23 -15.70 -30.27 -27.23
CA ASP A 23 -15.43 -30.61 -28.64
C ASP A 23 -14.31 -29.77 -29.27
N ARG A 24 -14.07 -28.57 -28.75
CA ARG A 24 -13.13 -27.60 -29.34
C ARG A 24 -11.88 -27.34 -28.46
N TYR A 25 -11.97 -27.48 -27.16
CA TYR A 25 -10.94 -27.07 -26.25
C TYR A 25 -10.64 -28.10 -25.15
N VAL A 26 -9.37 -28.20 -24.81
CA VAL A 26 -8.89 -28.81 -23.56
C VAL A 26 -8.40 -27.70 -22.64
N CYS A 27 -8.97 -27.59 -21.45
CA CYS A 27 -8.63 -26.56 -20.46
C CYS A 27 -7.93 -27.18 -19.25
N THR A 28 -6.81 -26.60 -18.84
CA THR A 28 -6.12 -26.94 -17.60
C THR A 28 -5.60 -25.68 -16.91
N ALA A 29 -5.13 -25.78 -15.66
CA ALA A 29 -4.70 -24.64 -14.89
C ALA A 29 -3.38 -24.90 -14.15
N ALA A 30 -2.49 -23.91 -14.17
CA ALA A 30 -1.36 -23.80 -13.26
C ALA A 30 -1.81 -23.21 -11.91
N ARG A 31 -1.02 -23.43 -10.86
CA ARG A 31 -1.19 -22.82 -9.54
C ARG A 31 0.07 -22.03 -9.20
N GLY A 32 0.15 -20.79 -9.69
CA GLY A 32 1.36 -19.98 -9.57
C GLY A 32 2.52 -20.54 -10.40
N HIS A 33 3.75 -20.13 -10.08
CA HIS A 33 4.95 -20.62 -10.77
C HIS A 33 5.21 -22.11 -10.52
N LEU A 34 5.23 -22.89 -11.58
CA LEU A 34 5.59 -24.31 -11.57
C LEU A 34 7.10 -24.54 -11.76
N LEU A 35 7.79 -23.55 -12.33
CA LEU A 35 9.22 -23.55 -12.53
C LEU A 35 9.85 -22.39 -11.74
N GLU A 36 11.18 -22.48 -11.58
CA GLU A 36 12.01 -21.47 -10.92
C GLU A 36 13.37 -21.37 -11.62
N LEU A 37 14.04 -20.22 -11.46
CA LEU A 37 15.43 -20.10 -11.93
C LEU A 37 16.33 -21.06 -11.15
N CYS A 38 17.27 -21.71 -11.87
CA CYS A 38 18.26 -22.60 -11.27
C CYS A 38 19.06 -21.86 -10.19
N GLU A 39 19.41 -22.58 -9.13
CA GLU A 39 20.29 -22.08 -8.09
C GLU A 39 21.76 -22.07 -8.54
N PRO A 40 22.66 -21.31 -7.91
CA PRO A 40 24.06 -21.24 -8.30
C PRO A 40 24.75 -22.60 -8.48
N GLN A 41 24.53 -23.52 -7.54
CA GLN A 41 25.13 -24.86 -7.61
C GLN A 41 24.59 -25.73 -8.75
N ASP A 42 23.46 -25.37 -9.35
CA ASP A 42 22.93 -26.05 -10.55
C ASP A 42 23.73 -25.64 -11.81
N PHE A 43 24.44 -24.50 -11.77
CA PHE A 43 25.35 -24.04 -12.83
C PHE A 43 26.77 -24.59 -12.64
N ASP A 44 27.29 -24.48 -11.40
CA ASP A 44 28.61 -24.99 -11.02
C ASP A 44 28.59 -25.43 -9.55
N PRO A 45 28.92 -26.70 -9.22
CA PRO A 45 28.96 -27.18 -7.83
C PRO A 45 29.84 -26.37 -6.88
N ARG A 46 30.87 -25.66 -7.39
CA ARG A 46 31.73 -24.76 -6.59
C ARG A 46 30.93 -23.62 -5.95
N PHE A 47 29.86 -23.18 -6.56
CA PHE A 47 29.00 -22.11 -6.02
C PHE A 47 28.19 -22.55 -4.79
N LYS A 48 28.29 -23.82 -4.37
CA LYS A 48 27.78 -24.25 -3.07
C LYS A 48 28.57 -23.60 -1.92
N GLN A 49 29.84 -23.33 -2.13
CA GLN A 49 30.70 -22.59 -1.22
C GLN A 49 30.48 -21.10 -1.38
N TRP A 50 30.45 -20.38 -0.25
CA TRP A 50 30.37 -18.92 -0.25
C TRP A 50 31.77 -18.35 -0.01
N ALA A 51 32.33 -17.72 -1.04
CA ALA A 51 33.65 -17.08 -0.98
C ALA A 51 33.68 -15.89 -1.95
N PHE A 52 34.38 -14.83 -1.59
CA PHE A 52 34.47 -13.62 -2.43
C PHE A 52 35.11 -13.87 -3.81
N TYR A 53 36.01 -14.85 -3.94
CA TYR A 53 36.64 -15.17 -5.23
C TYR A 53 35.67 -15.82 -6.21
N LEU A 54 34.54 -16.36 -5.73
CA LEU A 54 33.45 -16.90 -6.54
C LEU A 54 32.38 -15.86 -6.93
N LEU A 55 32.49 -14.62 -6.45
CA LEU A 55 31.52 -13.57 -6.72
C LEU A 55 32.08 -12.54 -7.72
N PRO A 56 31.26 -11.92 -8.57
CA PRO A 56 29.82 -12.17 -8.71
C PRO A 56 29.52 -13.46 -9.49
N ILE A 57 28.39 -14.11 -9.16
CA ILE A 57 27.84 -15.23 -9.92
C ILE A 57 26.92 -14.67 -10.98
N ILE A 58 27.33 -14.75 -12.23
CA ILE A 58 26.59 -14.29 -13.40
C ILE A 58 26.58 -15.44 -14.41
N PRO A 59 25.46 -16.17 -14.56
CA PRO A 59 25.37 -17.25 -15.52
C PRO A 59 25.43 -16.73 -16.97
N GLU A 60 26.20 -17.37 -17.84
CA GLU A 60 26.19 -17.06 -19.27
C GLU A 60 24.79 -17.24 -19.88
N ARG A 61 24.08 -18.26 -19.42
CA ARG A 61 22.70 -18.55 -19.81
C ARG A 61 21.86 -18.96 -18.61
N PHE A 62 20.80 -18.23 -18.34
CA PHE A 62 19.84 -18.62 -17.31
C PHE A 62 19.10 -19.88 -17.69
N ARG A 63 18.90 -20.77 -16.71
CA ARG A 63 18.15 -22.02 -16.84
C ARG A 63 17.05 -22.03 -15.80
N ILE A 64 15.93 -22.70 -16.12
CA ILE A 64 14.80 -22.95 -15.24
C ILE A 64 14.72 -24.42 -14.88
N LYS A 65 14.20 -24.74 -13.71
CA LYS A 65 13.96 -26.11 -13.25
C LYS A 65 12.56 -26.23 -12.64
N PRO A 66 11.90 -27.40 -12.74
CA PRO A 66 10.64 -27.65 -12.05
C PRO A 66 10.80 -27.57 -10.54
N LYS A 67 9.80 -27.02 -9.86
CA LYS A 67 9.68 -27.17 -8.40
C LYS A 67 9.27 -28.61 -8.07
N PRO A 68 9.86 -29.25 -7.05
CA PRO A 68 9.65 -30.68 -6.78
C PRO A 68 8.19 -31.10 -6.56
N ASP A 69 7.42 -30.27 -5.86
CA ASP A 69 6.04 -30.52 -5.45
C ASP A 69 5.02 -30.43 -6.60
N VAL A 70 5.39 -29.80 -7.72
CA VAL A 70 4.48 -29.57 -8.86
C VAL A 70 4.83 -30.38 -10.12
N ILE A 71 5.86 -31.22 -10.07
CA ILE A 71 6.27 -32.07 -11.20
C ILE A 71 5.09 -32.86 -11.79
N PRO A 72 4.23 -33.52 -11.01
CA PRO A 72 3.10 -34.28 -11.57
C PRO A 72 2.11 -33.42 -12.34
N LEU A 73 1.91 -32.17 -11.91
CA LEU A 73 1.05 -31.23 -12.62
C LEU A 73 1.70 -30.78 -13.94
N LEU A 74 3.00 -30.50 -13.90
CA LEU A 74 3.76 -30.02 -15.06
C LEU A 74 3.83 -31.09 -16.16
N GLU A 75 4.08 -32.34 -15.79
CA GLU A 75 4.09 -33.47 -16.73
C GLU A 75 2.70 -33.75 -17.31
N ARG A 76 1.65 -33.57 -16.53
CA ARG A 76 0.26 -33.63 -17.04
C ARG A 76 -0.01 -32.55 -18.09
N ILE A 77 0.41 -31.30 -17.81
CA ILE A 77 0.26 -30.21 -18.78
C ILE A 77 1.02 -30.54 -20.06
N ARG A 78 2.25 -31.06 -19.95
CA ARG A 78 3.05 -31.47 -21.08
C ARG A 78 2.35 -32.56 -21.90
N ALA A 79 1.84 -33.61 -21.25
CA ALA A 79 1.10 -34.67 -21.92
C ALA A 79 -0.13 -34.15 -22.68
N LEU A 80 -0.84 -33.14 -22.14
CA LEU A 80 -1.96 -32.50 -22.85
C LEU A 80 -1.47 -31.68 -24.05
N VAL A 81 -0.37 -30.98 -23.91
CA VAL A 81 0.25 -30.20 -25.00
C VAL A 81 0.76 -31.11 -26.13
N ASP A 82 1.26 -32.30 -25.81
CA ASP A 82 1.81 -33.25 -26.78
C ASP A 82 0.75 -34.08 -27.52
N ARG A 83 -0.53 -34.03 -27.13
CA ARG A 83 -1.63 -34.73 -27.80
C ARG A 83 -1.70 -34.39 -29.29
N ALA A 84 -1.92 -35.38 -30.14
CA ALA A 84 -1.98 -35.20 -31.58
C ALA A 84 -3.20 -34.38 -32.06
N ASP A 85 -4.30 -34.45 -31.33
CA ASP A 85 -5.55 -33.69 -31.60
C ASP A 85 -5.50 -32.23 -31.13
N VAL A 86 -4.50 -31.83 -30.33
CA VAL A 86 -4.27 -30.44 -29.94
C VAL A 86 -3.43 -29.74 -31.01
N THR A 87 -4.03 -28.82 -31.74
CA THR A 87 -3.41 -28.11 -32.87
C THR A 87 -2.76 -26.78 -32.49
N GLY A 88 -3.13 -26.19 -31.35
CA GLY A 88 -2.61 -24.90 -30.87
C GLY A 88 -2.80 -24.74 -29.38
N ILE A 89 -2.18 -23.74 -28.80
CA ILE A 89 -2.20 -23.45 -27.36
C ILE A 89 -2.67 -22.02 -27.15
N ILE A 90 -3.61 -21.84 -26.22
CA ILE A 90 -4.10 -20.51 -25.84
C ILE A 90 -3.62 -20.19 -24.43
N ASN A 91 -2.83 -19.13 -24.27
CA ASN A 91 -2.47 -18.57 -22.98
C ASN A 91 -3.67 -17.80 -22.41
N ALA A 92 -4.29 -18.34 -21.39
CA ALA A 92 -5.39 -17.71 -20.63
C ALA A 92 -4.99 -17.44 -19.16
N CYS A 93 -3.71 -17.27 -18.88
CA CYS A 93 -3.23 -16.83 -17.56
C CYS A 93 -3.59 -15.36 -17.30
N ASP A 94 -3.36 -14.89 -16.08
CA ASP A 94 -3.69 -13.51 -15.67
C ASP A 94 -3.11 -12.47 -16.64
N ALA A 95 -3.85 -11.38 -16.85
CA ALA A 95 -3.53 -10.34 -17.83
C ALA A 95 -2.44 -9.38 -17.34
N ALA A 96 -1.31 -9.94 -16.86
CA ALA A 96 -0.17 -9.21 -16.33
C ALA A 96 1.16 -9.89 -16.65
N ARG A 97 2.29 -9.23 -16.28
CA ARG A 97 3.66 -9.76 -16.42
C ARG A 97 3.83 -11.14 -15.78
N GLU A 98 3.24 -11.34 -14.58
CA GLU A 98 3.31 -12.58 -13.82
C GLU A 98 2.68 -13.75 -14.58
N GLY A 99 1.43 -13.59 -15.06
CA GLY A 99 0.74 -14.61 -15.83
C GLY A 99 1.43 -14.93 -17.14
N GLU A 100 2.03 -13.93 -17.80
CA GLU A 100 2.81 -14.17 -19.01
C GLU A 100 4.08 -14.96 -18.71
N LEU A 101 4.80 -14.65 -17.62
CA LEU A 101 6.01 -15.36 -17.22
C LEU A 101 5.72 -16.83 -16.89
N ILE A 102 4.70 -17.09 -16.06
CA ILE A 102 4.27 -18.46 -15.71
C ILE A 102 4.01 -19.27 -16.97
N PHE A 103 3.27 -18.72 -17.91
CA PHE A 103 2.94 -19.40 -19.14
C PHE A 103 4.19 -19.69 -20.01
N ARG A 104 5.07 -18.68 -20.22
CA ARG A 104 6.30 -18.82 -21.01
C ARG A 104 7.27 -19.85 -20.42
N GLU A 105 7.37 -19.92 -19.10
CA GLU A 105 8.17 -20.94 -18.42
C GLU A 105 7.61 -22.34 -18.67
N ILE A 106 6.29 -22.54 -18.57
CA ILE A 106 5.63 -23.83 -18.88
C ILE A 106 5.83 -24.19 -20.35
N LEU A 107 5.67 -23.25 -21.26
CA LEU A 107 5.88 -23.47 -22.69
C LEU A 107 7.32 -23.87 -23.01
N ALA A 108 8.31 -23.22 -22.38
CA ALA A 108 9.73 -23.57 -22.52
C ALA A 108 10.04 -24.99 -21.99
N PHE A 109 9.34 -25.42 -20.94
CA PHE A 109 9.46 -26.80 -20.44
C PHE A 109 8.85 -27.83 -21.43
N CYS A 110 7.69 -27.51 -22.00
CA CYS A 110 7.00 -28.41 -22.94
C CYS A 110 7.72 -28.54 -24.28
N ARG A 111 8.51 -27.53 -24.70
CA ARG A 111 9.28 -27.51 -25.97
C ARG A 111 8.42 -27.80 -27.21
N THR A 112 7.22 -27.33 -27.25
CA THR A 112 6.25 -27.59 -28.33
C THR A 112 6.46 -26.63 -29.52
N PRO A 113 6.34 -27.12 -30.78
CA PRO A 113 6.34 -26.27 -31.97
C PRO A 113 4.95 -25.73 -32.33
N LYS A 114 3.91 -26.07 -31.56
CA LYS A 114 2.52 -25.67 -31.84
C LYS A 114 2.34 -24.17 -31.78
N PRO A 115 1.47 -23.59 -32.61
CA PRO A 115 1.17 -22.16 -32.56
C PRO A 115 0.56 -21.78 -31.21
N VAL A 116 0.92 -20.57 -30.75
CA VAL A 116 0.52 -20.06 -29.45
C VAL A 116 -0.20 -18.73 -29.64
N GLU A 117 -1.36 -18.64 -29.03
CA GLU A 117 -2.19 -17.43 -28.98
C GLU A 117 -2.37 -16.97 -27.53
N ARG A 118 -2.79 -15.73 -27.34
CA ARG A 118 -3.06 -15.11 -26.04
C ARG A 118 -4.47 -14.54 -26.02
N VAL A 119 -5.27 -14.94 -25.03
CA VAL A 119 -6.48 -14.24 -24.63
C VAL A 119 -6.17 -13.28 -23.47
N TRP A 120 -6.70 -12.07 -23.55
CA TRP A 120 -6.50 -11.02 -22.53
C TRP A 120 -7.81 -10.78 -21.79
N LEU A 121 -7.87 -11.21 -20.52
CA LEU A 121 -9.09 -11.14 -19.71
C LEU A 121 -8.86 -10.26 -18.48
N GLN A 122 -9.53 -9.11 -18.42
CA GLN A 122 -9.56 -8.21 -17.26
C GLN A 122 -10.85 -8.38 -16.45
N SER A 123 -11.83 -9.08 -16.99
CA SER A 123 -13.08 -9.46 -16.34
C SER A 123 -13.38 -10.94 -16.58
N LEU A 124 -14.01 -11.59 -15.61
CA LEU A 124 -14.44 -13.00 -15.70
C LEU A 124 -15.97 -13.14 -15.87
N THR A 125 -16.64 -12.10 -16.36
CA THR A 125 -18.04 -12.23 -16.81
C THR A 125 -18.11 -13.13 -18.03
N SER A 126 -19.21 -13.86 -18.20
CA SER A 126 -19.36 -14.77 -19.34
C SER A 126 -19.29 -14.05 -20.69
N GLU A 127 -19.74 -12.80 -20.74
CA GLU A 127 -19.67 -11.95 -21.93
C GLU A 127 -18.21 -11.56 -22.23
N SER A 128 -17.50 -11.02 -21.24
CA SER A 128 -16.11 -10.60 -21.37
C SER A 128 -15.18 -11.77 -21.76
N ILE A 129 -15.44 -12.97 -21.24
CA ILE A 129 -14.69 -14.18 -21.61
C ILE A 129 -14.94 -14.53 -23.08
N ARG A 130 -16.21 -14.59 -23.53
CA ARG A 130 -16.53 -14.90 -24.94
C ARG A 130 -15.92 -13.89 -25.90
N ASP A 131 -16.04 -12.62 -25.56
CA ASP A 131 -15.44 -11.51 -26.31
C ASP A 131 -13.91 -11.60 -26.38
N GLY A 132 -13.27 -11.95 -25.27
CA GLY A 132 -11.83 -12.17 -25.21
C GLY A 132 -11.40 -13.32 -26.13
N PHE A 133 -12.11 -14.45 -26.10
CA PHE A 133 -11.84 -15.60 -26.97
C PHE A 133 -12.12 -15.33 -28.46
N ALA A 134 -13.03 -14.39 -28.77
CA ALA A 134 -13.24 -13.92 -30.14
C ALA A 134 -12.12 -13.00 -30.67
N ARG A 135 -11.27 -12.46 -29.77
CA ARG A 135 -10.22 -11.47 -30.08
C ARG A 135 -8.82 -11.94 -29.66
N VAL A 136 -8.59 -13.26 -29.63
CA VAL A 136 -7.24 -13.79 -29.33
C VAL A 136 -6.20 -13.22 -30.29
N LYS A 137 -4.99 -13.00 -29.79
CA LYS A 137 -3.86 -12.48 -30.56
C LYS A 137 -2.72 -13.48 -30.55
N PRO A 138 -1.84 -13.49 -31.56
CA PRO A 138 -0.62 -14.29 -31.54
C PRO A 138 0.23 -13.92 -30.31
N ALA A 139 0.89 -14.92 -29.71
CA ALA A 139 1.76 -14.72 -28.55
C ALA A 139 2.88 -13.69 -28.80
N SER A 140 3.31 -13.51 -30.07
CA SER A 140 4.28 -12.51 -30.49
C SER A 140 3.85 -11.06 -30.21
N ALA A 141 2.54 -10.79 -30.14
CA ALA A 141 2.04 -9.47 -29.76
C ALA A 141 2.34 -9.10 -28.30
N TYR A 142 2.74 -10.06 -27.47
CA TYR A 142 3.05 -9.90 -26.04
C TYR A 142 4.52 -10.15 -25.71
N GLU A 143 5.41 -10.14 -26.73
CA GLU A 143 6.84 -10.43 -26.55
C GLU A 143 7.51 -9.39 -25.62
N GLY A 144 7.16 -8.10 -25.74
CA GLY A 144 7.66 -7.06 -24.83
C GLY A 144 7.27 -7.32 -23.38
N LEU A 145 6.05 -7.78 -23.15
CA LEU A 145 5.57 -8.16 -21.81
C LEU A 145 6.35 -9.36 -21.24
N ALA A 146 6.56 -10.39 -22.06
CA ALA A 146 7.32 -11.58 -21.69
C ALA A 146 8.79 -11.25 -21.38
N ASN A 147 9.42 -10.40 -22.21
CA ASN A 147 10.80 -9.94 -22.00
C ASN A 147 10.93 -9.14 -20.72
N ALA A 148 10.02 -8.19 -20.45
CA ALA A 148 10.02 -7.41 -19.22
C ALA A 148 9.88 -8.30 -17.98
N ALA A 149 8.99 -9.29 -18.01
CA ALA A 149 8.78 -10.24 -16.92
C ALA A 149 10.02 -11.11 -16.66
N SER A 150 10.63 -11.65 -17.73
CA SER A 150 11.86 -12.43 -17.66
C SER A 150 13.05 -11.61 -17.15
N CYS A 151 13.21 -10.38 -17.65
CA CYS A 151 14.26 -9.46 -17.19
C CYS A 151 14.13 -9.14 -15.71
N ARG A 152 12.90 -8.89 -15.24
CA ARG A 152 12.65 -8.65 -13.81
C ARG A 152 13.08 -9.82 -12.94
N ALA A 153 12.68 -11.05 -13.30
CA ALA A 153 13.03 -12.25 -12.54
C ALA A 153 14.55 -12.47 -12.49
N LYS A 154 15.25 -12.30 -13.62
CA LYS A 154 16.70 -12.43 -13.70
C LYS A 154 17.44 -11.33 -12.93
N ALA A 155 16.97 -10.08 -13.00
CA ALA A 155 17.53 -8.96 -12.24
C ALA A 155 17.39 -9.18 -10.74
N ASP A 156 16.22 -9.62 -10.27
CA ASP A 156 15.98 -9.94 -8.87
C ASP A 156 16.89 -11.08 -8.39
N TRP A 157 17.11 -12.11 -9.23
CA TRP A 157 18.03 -13.20 -8.94
C TRP A 157 19.49 -12.71 -8.84
N LEU A 158 19.99 -11.94 -9.83
CA LEU A 158 21.38 -11.44 -9.85
C LEU A 158 21.67 -10.56 -8.65
N ILE A 159 20.84 -9.53 -8.44
CA ILE A 159 21.03 -8.57 -7.35
C ILE A 159 20.86 -9.26 -6.00
N GLY A 160 19.75 -9.97 -5.81
CA GLY A 160 19.43 -10.59 -4.53
C GLY A 160 20.44 -11.63 -4.08
N LEU A 161 20.86 -12.52 -4.98
CA LEU A 161 21.84 -13.56 -4.69
C LEU A 161 23.22 -12.99 -4.35
N ASN A 162 23.76 -12.16 -5.26
CA ASN A 162 25.12 -11.66 -5.12
C ASN A 162 25.25 -10.67 -3.97
N ALA A 163 24.27 -9.76 -3.77
CA ALA A 163 24.25 -8.87 -2.62
C ALA A 163 24.16 -9.64 -1.30
N THR A 164 23.30 -10.67 -1.21
CA THR A 164 23.16 -11.51 -0.01
C THR A 164 24.48 -12.20 0.35
N ARG A 165 25.14 -12.82 -0.63
CA ARG A 165 26.39 -13.54 -0.38
C ARG A 165 27.53 -12.58 -0.04
N ALA A 166 27.69 -11.50 -0.79
CA ALA A 166 28.72 -10.51 -0.56
C ALA A 166 28.58 -9.82 0.81
N LEU A 167 27.36 -9.39 1.18
CA LEU A 167 27.07 -8.82 2.51
C LEU A 167 27.34 -9.82 3.62
N THR A 168 26.90 -11.05 3.47
CA THR A 168 27.13 -12.09 4.46
C THR A 168 28.63 -12.34 4.68
N LEU A 169 29.41 -12.41 3.60
CA LEU A 169 30.85 -12.55 3.67
C LEU A 169 31.54 -11.32 4.27
N HIS A 170 31.05 -10.13 3.92
CA HIS A 170 31.56 -8.88 4.48
C HIS A 170 31.35 -8.80 6.00
N MET A 171 30.13 -9.08 6.46
CA MET A 171 29.75 -9.04 7.87
C MET A 171 30.43 -10.12 8.73
N ARG A 172 30.90 -11.20 8.09
CA ARG A 172 31.61 -12.31 8.73
C ARG A 172 33.13 -12.13 8.82
N ARG A 173 33.69 -11.02 8.33
CA ARG A 173 35.14 -10.79 8.34
C ARG A 173 35.76 -10.75 9.73
N ASP A 174 34.99 -10.32 10.74
CA ASP A 174 35.37 -10.41 12.14
C ASP A 174 34.77 -11.68 12.78
N PRO A 175 35.58 -12.74 13.00
CA PRO A 175 35.10 -13.99 13.60
C PRO A 175 34.66 -13.85 15.06
N ALA A 176 35.16 -12.83 15.78
CA ALA A 176 34.80 -12.55 17.18
C ALA A 176 33.43 -11.85 17.29
N SER A 177 32.94 -11.29 16.19
CA SER A 177 31.66 -10.63 16.13
C SER A 177 30.50 -11.63 16.28
N ALA A 178 29.49 -11.27 17.09
CA ALA A 178 28.22 -12.01 17.17
C ALA A 178 27.54 -12.17 15.79
N GLN A 179 27.93 -11.34 14.83
CA GLN A 179 27.43 -11.28 13.46
C GLN A 179 28.06 -12.37 12.56
N ALA A 180 29.18 -12.99 12.94
CA ALA A 180 29.93 -13.93 12.12
C ALA A 180 29.16 -15.21 11.73
N ARG A 181 28.09 -15.54 12.47
CA ARG A 181 27.26 -16.73 12.24
C ARG A 181 25.96 -16.43 11.48
N GLU A 182 25.65 -15.16 11.28
CA GLU A 182 24.39 -14.73 10.68
C GLU A 182 24.47 -14.69 9.15
N VAL A 183 23.31 -14.84 8.50
CA VAL A 183 23.14 -14.58 7.07
C VAL A 183 22.44 -13.23 6.91
N TYR A 184 22.88 -12.43 5.93
CA TYR A 184 22.37 -11.09 5.65
C TYR A 184 21.69 -11.02 4.28
N PRO A 185 20.47 -11.56 4.13
CA PRO A 185 19.73 -11.45 2.89
C PRO A 185 19.43 -10.00 2.52
N ALA A 186 19.74 -9.63 1.28
CA ALA A 186 19.45 -8.34 0.71
C ALA A 186 18.71 -8.47 -0.62
N GLY A 187 17.98 -7.42 -1.02
CA GLY A 187 17.26 -7.38 -2.27
C GLY A 187 16.62 -6.02 -2.51
N ARG A 188 16.30 -5.72 -3.76
CA ARG A 188 15.85 -4.39 -4.22
C ARG A 188 14.55 -3.88 -3.59
N VAL A 189 13.73 -4.73 -2.99
CA VAL A 189 12.49 -4.32 -2.29
C VAL A 189 12.64 -4.43 -0.79
N GLN A 190 13.15 -5.56 -0.31
CA GLN A 190 13.30 -5.83 1.13
C GLN A 190 14.27 -4.86 1.81
N THR A 191 15.40 -4.56 1.18
CA THR A 191 16.43 -3.70 1.79
C THR A 191 15.96 -2.24 1.92
N PRO A 192 15.38 -1.58 0.90
CA PRO A 192 14.82 -0.26 1.09
C PRO A 192 13.64 -0.24 2.07
N THR A 193 12.81 -1.29 2.14
CA THR A 193 11.76 -1.40 3.15
C THR A 193 12.35 -1.41 4.57
N LEU A 194 13.43 -2.16 4.81
CA LEU A 194 14.16 -2.13 6.08
C LEU A 194 14.75 -0.75 6.37
N ALA A 195 15.33 -0.09 5.34
CA ALA A 195 15.91 1.24 5.47
C ALA A 195 14.87 2.28 5.92
N LEU A 196 13.62 2.21 5.46
CA LEU A 196 12.53 3.07 5.94
C LEU A 196 12.33 2.94 7.45
N ILE A 197 12.35 1.70 7.96
CA ILE A 197 12.15 1.42 9.39
C ILE A 197 13.35 1.93 10.21
N VAL A 198 14.57 1.61 9.75
CA VAL A 198 15.82 2.01 10.46
C VAL A 198 15.95 3.52 10.51
N ARG A 199 15.74 4.22 9.40
CA ARG A 199 15.83 5.68 9.33
C ARG A 199 14.79 6.36 10.22
N ARG A 200 13.54 5.88 10.23
CA ARG A 200 12.52 6.40 11.13
C ARG A 200 12.89 6.16 12.60
N TRP A 201 13.44 5.01 12.93
CA TRP A 201 13.91 4.72 14.28
C TRP A 201 15.06 5.66 14.68
N GLN A 202 15.99 5.95 13.79
CA GLN A 202 17.06 6.94 14.01
C GLN A 202 16.50 8.35 14.24
N GLU A 203 15.57 8.80 13.37
CA GLU A 203 14.88 10.08 13.54
C GLU A 203 14.23 10.22 14.94
N ILE A 204 13.67 9.13 15.47
CA ILE A 204 13.05 9.12 16.79
C ILE A 204 14.11 9.14 17.90
N THR A 205 15.15 8.33 17.76
CA THR A 205 16.22 8.18 18.77
C THR A 205 17.07 9.43 18.90
N ASP A 206 17.37 10.07 17.77
CA ASP A 206 18.22 11.28 17.72
C ASP A 206 17.41 12.56 17.96
N PHE A 207 16.09 12.43 18.09
CA PHE A 207 15.20 13.58 18.27
C PHE A 207 15.46 14.28 19.60
N LYS A 208 15.69 15.60 19.52
CA LYS A 208 15.83 16.47 20.68
C LYS A 208 14.60 17.32 20.86
N PRO A 209 13.79 17.09 21.90
CA PRO A 209 12.62 17.91 22.17
C PRO A 209 13.01 19.37 22.42
N MET A 210 12.28 20.28 21.77
CA MET A 210 12.40 21.72 22.01
C MET A 210 11.16 22.22 22.70
N SER A 211 11.33 22.97 23.79
CA SER A 211 10.23 23.61 24.50
C SER A 211 9.70 24.79 23.70
N PHE A 212 8.39 24.95 23.67
CA PHE A 212 7.72 26.12 23.11
C PHE A 212 6.58 26.57 24.02
N GLN A 213 6.18 27.82 23.86
CA GLN A 213 4.98 28.38 24.50
C GLN A 213 3.87 28.51 23.47
N ARG A 214 2.63 28.24 23.89
CA ARG A 214 1.40 28.54 23.14
C ARG A 214 0.56 29.49 23.98
N VAL A 215 0.17 30.64 23.41
CA VAL A 215 -0.70 31.60 24.07
C VAL A 215 -2.14 31.31 23.69
N GLU A 216 -2.91 30.81 24.67
CA GLU A 216 -4.35 30.52 24.55
C GLU A 216 -5.16 31.67 25.16
N VAL A 217 -6.15 32.13 24.43
CA VAL A 217 -7.09 33.14 24.87
C VAL A 217 -8.48 32.51 24.98
N THR A 218 -9.14 32.73 26.10
CA THR A 218 -10.52 32.31 26.33
C THR A 218 -11.43 33.52 26.07
N LEU A 219 -12.39 33.37 25.15
CA LEU A 219 -13.34 34.40 24.73
C LEU A 219 -14.74 34.04 25.23
N GLY A 220 -15.48 35.01 25.70
CA GLY A 220 -16.88 34.86 26.11
C GLY A 220 -17.86 34.81 24.93
N ALA A 221 -19.13 34.61 25.20
CA ALA A 221 -20.16 34.76 24.19
C ALA A 221 -20.47 36.25 23.94
N ALA A 222 -21.01 36.58 22.78
CA ALA A 222 -21.42 37.94 22.46
C ALA A 222 -22.44 38.46 23.50
N GLY A 223 -22.20 39.65 24.05
CA GLY A 223 -23.07 40.29 25.06
C GLY A 223 -22.90 39.80 26.51
N THR A 224 -21.94 38.89 26.79
CA THR A 224 -21.63 38.48 28.17
C THR A 224 -20.51 39.33 28.77
N THR A 225 -20.76 39.84 29.98
CA THR A 225 -19.68 40.41 30.81
C THR A 225 -19.04 39.29 31.66
N PRO A 226 -17.73 39.34 31.94
CA PRO A 226 -17.00 38.28 32.64
C PRO A 226 -17.59 37.85 33.99
N ALA A 227 -18.34 38.71 34.62
CA ALA A 227 -18.82 38.54 35.99
C ALA A 227 -20.20 37.88 36.14
N LYS A 228 -20.96 37.59 35.09
CA LYS A 228 -22.39 37.26 35.24
C LYS A 228 -22.87 35.85 34.81
N ASN A 229 -22.06 35.02 34.14
CA ASN A 229 -22.53 33.67 33.77
C ASN A 229 -21.41 32.65 33.65
N PRO A 230 -21.15 31.82 34.66
CA PRO A 230 -20.11 30.75 34.60
C PRO A 230 -20.47 29.53 33.72
N GLY A 231 -21.63 29.52 33.04
CA GLY A 231 -22.13 28.41 32.24
C GLY A 231 -22.16 28.63 30.72
N VAL A 232 -21.70 29.78 30.22
CA VAL A 232 -21.75 30.07 28.77
C VAL A 232 -20.50 29.45 28.08
N ALA A 233 -20.73 28.72 27.01
CA ALA A 233 -19.67 28.07 26.23
C ALA A 233 -18.60 29.07 25.78
N ALA A 234 -17.42 29.00 26.39
CA ALA A 234 -16.29 29.84 26.04
C ALA A 234 -15.62 29.36 24.75
N THR A 235 -15.22 30.28 23.89
CA THR A 235 -14.45 29.95 22.67
C THR A 235 -12.96 30.07 22.98
N LYS A 236 -12.21 29.00 22.79
CA LYS A 236 -10.73 29.01 22.89
C LYS A 236 -10.12 29.44 21.57
N ALA A 237 -9.14 30.31 21.63
CA ALA A 237 -8.38 30.79 20.49
C ALA A 237 -6.88 30.82 20.82
N ASN A 238 -6.04 30.55 19.84
CA ASN A 238 -4.58 30.66 19.97
C ASN A 238 -4.10 31.94 19.29
N VAL A 239 -3.15 32.60 19.91
CA VAL A 239 -2.37 33.65 19.23
C VAL A 239 -1.47 33.01 18.21
N TYR A 240 -1.32 33.61 17.04
CA TYR A 240 -0.44 33.13 15.98
C TYR A 240 0.30 34.28 15.29
N ASP A 241 1.49 33.96 14.72
CA ASP A 241 2.25 34.91 13.93
C ASP A 241 1.78 34.85 12.46
N PRO A 242 1.14 35.91 11.94
CA PRO A 242 0.67 35.95 10.56
C PRO A 242 1.82 36.04 9.52
N LYS A 243 3.03 36.38 9.96
CA LYS A 243 4.23 36.46 9.13
C LYS A 243 5.08 35.18 9.16
N PHE A 244 4.61 34.18 9.93
CA PHE A 244 5.32 32.91 10.04
C PHE A 244 5.57 32.27 8.67
N LYS A 245 6.82 31.97 8.38
CA LYS A 245 7.23 31.14 7.25
C LYS A 245 7.67 29.78 7.78
N LYS A 246 7.09 28.72 7.24
CA LYS A 246 7.48 27.38 7.57
C LYS A 246 8.98 27.20 7.20
N SER A 247 9.78 26.87 8.18
CA SER A 247 11.19 26.56 8.00
C SER A 247 11.36 25.06 7.84
N ASP A 248 12.19 24.62 6.88
CA ASP A 248 12.54 23.20 6.71
C ASP A 248 13.43 22.67 7.84
N LEU A 249 13.97 23.55 8.68
CA LEU A 249 14.81 23.21 9.82
C LEU A 249 14.08 22.47 10.94
N HIS A 250 12.74 22.59 11.01
CA HIS A 250 11.97 21.91 12.03
C HIS A 250 10.52 21.67 11.57
N PRO A 251 10.12 20.41 11.25
CA PRO A 251 8.77 20.10 10.75
C PRO A 251 7.66 20.43 11.75
N GLU A 252 7.99 20.53 13.03
CA GLU A 252 7.10 20.90 14.14
C GLU A 252 6.96 22.40 14.37
N HIS A 253 7.68 23.27 13.62
CA HIS A 253 7.44 24.72 13.62
C HIS A 253 6.05 25.04 13.07
N LYS A 254 5.24 25.75 13.89
CA LYS A 254 3.91 26.25 13.54
C LYS A 254 3.77 27.70 13.94
N ASP A 255 2.88 28.38 13.29
CA ASP A 255 2.60 29.81 13.50
C ASP A 255 2.08 30.15 14.91
N ASP A 256 1.60 29.16 15.68
CA ASP A 256 1.08 29.29 17.04
C ASP A 256 2.05 28.79 18.12
N ARG A 257 3.32 28.54 17.78
CA ARG A 257 4.36 28.06 18.69
C ARG A 257 5.49 29.07 18.84
N PHE A 258 5.64 29.61 20.03
CA PHE A 258 6.66 30.60 20.36
C PHE A 258 7.81 29.92 21.12
N PHE A 259 8.98 29.84 20.50
CA PHE A 259 10.17 29.21 21.10
C PHE A 259 10.93 30.18 22.05
N ASP A 260 10.66 31.47 21.99
CA ASP A 260 11.10 32.45 22.96
C ASP A 260 10.02 32.66 24.03
N SER A 261 10.31 32.21 25.25
CA SER A 261 9.39 32.33 26.39
C SER A 261 9.16 33.78 26.81
N LYS A 262 10.16 34.68 26.62
CA LYS A 262 10.01 36.10 26.93
C LYS A 262 9.07 36.77 25.97
N ALA A 263 9.15 36.44 24.67
CA ALA A 263 8.21 36.94 23.67
C ALA A 263 6.77 36.48 23.98
N ALA A 264 6.59 35.21 24.35
CA ALA A 264 5.29 34.69 24.75
C ALA A 264 4.72 35.40 26.01
N ALA A 265 5.55 35.58 27.03
CA ALA A 265 5.14 36.30 28.26
C ALA A 265 4.75 37.76 27.97
N LYS A 266 5.49 38.43 27.08
CA LYS A 266 5.15 39.78 26.63
C LYS A 266 3.76 39.83 25.97
N ILE A 267 3.47 38.90 25.07
CA ILE A 267 2.18 38.76 24.40
C ILE A 267 1.06 38.56 25.44
N VAL A 268 1.26 37.71 26.44
CA VAL A 268 0.29 37.48 27.52
C VAL A 268 0.01 38.78 28.27
N GLY A 269 1.05 39.50 28.74
CA GLY A 269 0.90 40.74 29.47
C GLY A 269 0.21 41.84 28.65
N GLU A 270 0.48 41.96 27.36
CA GLU A 270 -0.19 42.91 26.46
C GLU A 270 -1.68 42.57 26.29
N ILE A 271 -2.03 41.30 26.16
CA ILE A 271 -3.43 40.87 26.06
C ILE A 271 -4.17 41.03 27.40
N GLU A 272 -3.50 40.76 28.54
CA GLU A 272 -4.07 41.03 29.88
C GLU A 272 -4.40 42.51 30.08
N ALA A 273 -3.51 43.41 29.67
CA ALA A 273 -3.74 44.84 29.73
C ALA A 273 -4.93 45.29 28.85
N LEU A 274 -5.04 44.71 27.62
CA LEU A 274 -6.16 44.95 26.72
C LEU A 274 -7.49 44.43 27.32
N ALA A 275 -7.45 43.24 27.93
CA ALA A 275 -8.62 42.67 28.62
C ALA A 275 -9.07 43.52 29.82
N ALA A 276 -8.14 44.00 30.63
CA ALA A 276 -8.43 44.93 31.75
C ALA A 276 -9.02 46.25 31.27
N ALA A 277 -8.60 46.72 30.09
CA ALA A 277 -9.20 47.90 29.43
C ALA A 277 -10.53 47.60 28.72
N ASN A 278 -11.12 46.40 28.90
CA ASN A 278 -12.32 45.92 28.23
C ASN A 278 -12.23 45.94 26.68
N THR A 279 -11.03 45.82 26.09
CA THR A 279 -10.85 45.74 24.64
C THR A 279 -11.32 44.37 24.16
N PRO A 280 -12.37 44.27 23.34
CA PRO A 280 -12.86 42.98 22.89
C PRO A 280 -12.01 42.39 21.76
N ALA A 281 -12.09 41.07 21.61
CA ALA A 281 -11.62 40.39 20.42
C ALA A 281 -12.57 40.68 19.24
N GLN A 282 -12.02 41.09 18.11
CA GLN A 282 -12.73 41.26 16.86
C GLN A 282 -12.44 40.07 15.97
N LEU A 283 -13.43 39.21 15.71
CA LEU A 283 -13.32 38.00 14.93
C LEU A 283 -14.19 38.06 13.69
N LYS A 284 -13.71 37.47 12.62
CA LYS A 284 -14.49 37.11 11.45
C LYS A 284 -14.80 35.63 11.50
N ARG A 285 -16.09 35.27 11.64
CA ARG A 285 -16.57 33.91 11.54
C ARG A 285 -16.86 33.61 10.07
N LYS A 286 -16.17 32.59 9.53
CA LYS A 286 -16.41 32.02 8.20
C LYS A 286 -17.06 30.66 8.36
N VAL A 287 -18.23 30.48 7.79
CA VAL A 287 -18.96 29.22 7.72
C VAL A 287 -18.92 28.73 6.28
N SER A 288 -18.54 27.51 6.06
CA SER A 288 -18.46 26.88 4.72
C SER A 288 -18.85 25.42 4.80
N ASN A 289 -19.41 24.89 3.73
CA ASN A 289 -19.65 23.47 3.58
C ASN A 289 -18.40 22.79 3.02
N ARG A 290 -18.12 21.58 3.52
CA ARG A 290 -17.09 20.69 3.02
C ARG A 290 -17.73 19.34 2.77
N ASP A 291 -17.75 18.94 1.52
CA ASP A 291 -18.17 17.61 1.15
C ASP A 291 -16.97 16.63 1.25
N GLN A 292 -17.21 15.50 1.89
CA GLN A 292 -16.26 14.40 2.02
C GLN A 292 -16.75 13.26 1.13
N ALA A 293 -16.08 13.05 0.01
CA ALA A 293 -16.40 11.97 -0.92
C ALA A 293 -16.28 10.59 -0.23
N PRO A 294 -17.08 9.60 -0.67
CA PRO A 294 -16.96 8.25 -0.19
C PRO A 294 -15.60 7.63 -0.58
N PRO A 295 -15.07 6.71 0.24
CA PRO A 295 -13.83 6.05 -0.04
C PRO A 295 -13.94 5.16 -1.29
N ALA A 296 -12.84 4.95 -2.00
CA ALA A 296 -12.76 3.97 -3.08
C ALA A 296 -13.03 2.54 -2.57
N LEU A 297 -13.33 1.62 -3.46
CA LEU A 297 -13.38 0.18 -3.16
C LEU A 297 -12.00 -0.30 -2.67
N PHE A 298 -11.96 -1.48 -2.07
CA PHE A 298 -10.69 -2.01 -1.59
C PHE A 298 -9.86 -2.64 -2.71
N HIS A 299 -8.61 -2.25 -2.76
CA HIS A 299 -7.50 -3.08 -3.21
C HIS A 299 -6.81 -3.70 -1.98
N LEU A 300 -5.95 -4.71 -2.17
CA LEU A 300 -5.39 -5.47 -1.04
C LEU A 300 -4.67 -4.59 -0.01
N THR A 301 -3.78 -3.70 -0.47
CA THR A 301 -3.03 -2.82 0.46
C THR A 301 -3.96 -1.92 1.27
N GLY A 302 -5.01 -1.36 0.65
CA GLY A 302 -6.01 -0.54 1.34
C GLY A 302 -6.82 -1.33 2.38
N LEU A 303 -7.14 -2.59 2.08
CA LEU A 303 -7.80 -3.50 3.03
C LEU A 303 -6.86 -3.81 4.21
N GLN A 304 -5.60 -4.17 3.94
CA GLN A 304 -4.59 -4.43 4.97
C GLN A 304 -4.36 -3.23 5.88
N GLN A 305 -4.23 -2.03 5.32
CA GLN A 305 -4.11 -0.78 6.11
C GLN A 305 -5.33 -0.55 6.99
N THR A 306 -6.53 -0.78 6.48
CA THR A 306 -7.78 -0.60 7.24
C THR A 306 -7.89 -1.60 8.38
N MET A 307 -7.54 -2.87 8.14
CA MET A 307 -7.57 -3.92 9.16
C MET A 307 -6.50 -3.69 10.23
N ALA A 308 -5.31 -3.23 9.84
CA ALA A 308 -4.25 -2.87 10.79
C ALA A 308 -4.68 -1.70 11.68
N GLN A 309 -5.23 -0.62 11.10
CA GLN A 309 -5.63 0.58 11.84
C GLN A 309 -6.83 0.36 12.76
N ARG A 310 -7.83 -0.43 12.34
CA ARG A 310 -9.08 -0.61 13.08
C ARG A 310 -9.06 -1.79 14.04
N HIS A 311 -8.32 -2.84 13.69
CA HIS A 311 -8.38 -4.12 14.39
C HIS A 311 -6.99 -4.64 14.82
N GLY A 312 -5.90 -3.92 14.53
CA GLY A 312 -4.54 -4.32 14.89
C GLY A 312 -4.07 -5.59 14.15
N TRP A 313 -4.65 -5.90 12.99
CA TRP A 313 -4.28 -7.09 12.23
C TRP A 313 -2.98 -6.87 11.45
N THR A 314 -2.19 -7.95 11.35
CA THR A 314 -1.05 -7.94 10.42
C THR A 314 -1.52 -8.02 8.97
N ALA A 315 -0.69 -7.56 8.06
CA ALA A 315 -0.93 -7.67 6.62
C ALA A 315 -1.11 -9.13 6.18
N LYS A 316 -0.34 -10.04 6.79
CA LYS A 316 -0.44 -11.49 6.56
C LYS A 316 -1.79 -12.05 7.01
N ARG A 317 -2.22 -11.76 8.26
CA ARG A 317 -3.52 -12.20 8.78
C ARG A 317 -4.67 -11.74 7.90
N THR A 318 -4.62 -10.50 7.44
CA THR A 318 -5.62 -9.92 6.53
C THR A 318 -5.66 -10.66 5.20
N LEU A 319 -4.50 -10.92 4.59
CA LEU A 319 -4.41 -11.65 3.32
C LEU A 319 -4.92 -13.09 3.45
N GLU A 320 -4.53 -13.81 4.50
CA GLU A 320 -4.98 -15.19 4.74
C GLU A 320 -6.49 -15.29 4.93
N SER A 321 -7.09 -14.35 5.67
CA SER A 321 -8.54 -14.28 5.84
C SER A 321 -9.25 -13.93 4.52
N ALA A 322 -8.75 -12.93 3.78
CA ALA A 322 -9.29 -12.58 2.47
C ALA A 322 -9.20 -13.75 1.47
N GLN A 323 -8.11 -14.51 1.53
CA GLN A 323 -7.90 -15.68 0.68
C GLN A 323 -8.88 -16.82 1.03
N ARG A 324 -9.17 -17.07 2.31
CA ARG A 324 -10.22 -18.01 2.72
C ARG A 324 -11.61 -17.54 2.26
N CYS A 325 -11.93 -16.26 2.41
CA CYS A 325 -13.18 -15.68 1.92
C CYS A 325 -13.35 -15.88 0.41
N TYR A 326 -12.28 -15.78 -0.36
CA TYR A 326 -12.29 -16.04 -1.80
C TYR A 326 -12.31 -17.54 -2.14
N GLU A 327 -11.39 -18.34 -1.59
CA GLU A 327 -11.17 -19.74 -2.01
C GLU A 327 -12.17 -20.72 -1.40
N GLN A 328 -12.44 -20.59 -0.11
CA GLN A 328 -13.27 -21.53 0.64
C GLN A 328 -14.73 -21.09 0.67
N HIS A 329 -15.00 -19.86 1.10
CA HIS A 329 -16.35 -19.35 1.27
C HIS A 329 -16.96 -18.82 -0.02
N LYS A 330 -16.14 -18.39 -1.00
CA LYS A 330 -16.59 -17.81 -2.27
C LYS A 330 -17.45 -16.54 -2.09
N VAL A 331 -17.19 -15.78 -1.02
CA VAL A 331 -17.98 -14.59 -0.66
C VAL A 331 -17.32 -13.27 -1.07
N LEU A 332 -16.02 -13.29 -1.38
CA LEU A 332 -15.27 -12.14 -1.89
C LEU A 332 -14.66 -12.44 -3.26
N THR A 333 -14.37 -11.39 -4.01
CA THR A 333 -13.58 -11.44 -5.25
C THR A 333 -12.11 -11.72 -4.93
N TYR A 334 -11.27 -11.94 -5.94
CA TYR A 334 -9.85 -12.26 -5.77
C TYR A 334 -9.12 -11.18 -4.98
N PRO A 335 -8.44 -11.51 -3.88
CA PRO A 335 -7.93 -10.50 -2.96
C PRO A 335 -6.60 -9.87 -3.36
N ARG A 336 -5.81 -10.48 -4.25
CA ARG A 336 -4.48 -9.96 -4.62
C ARG A 336 -4.58 -9.00 -5.79
N THR A 337 -5.23 -7.87 -5.59
CA THR A 337 -5.43 -6.82 -6.58
C THR A 337 -4.86 -5.48 -6.12
N ASP A 338 -4.36 -4.71 -7.05
CA ASP A 338 -3.95 -3.30 -6.88
C ASP A 338 -5.05 -2.31 -7.29
N SER A 339 -6.09 -2.78 -7.99
CA SER A 339 -7.16 -1.94 -8.49
C SER A 339 -8.24 -1.66 -7.44
N PRO A 340 -8.62 -0.39 -7.22
CA PRO A 340 -9.79 0.00 -6.44
C PRO A 340 -11.05 0.18 -7.32
N CYS A 341 -11.02 -0.24 -8.59
CA CYS A 341 -12.07 -0.04 -9.57
C CYS A 341 -12.67 -1.38 -10.02
N LEU A 342 -13.83 -1.32 -10.63
CA LEU A 342 -14.56 -2.42 -11.27
C LEU A 342 -14.54 -2.22 -12.79
N PRO A 343 -14.64 -3.31 -13.59
CA PRO A 343 -14.90 -3.20 -15.01
C PRO A 343 -16.28 -2.60 -15.27
N SER A 344 -16.44 -1.93 -16.40
CA SER A 344 -17.70 -1.28 -16.78
C SER A 344 -18.86 -2.28 -16.93
N ASP A 345 -18.60 -3.51 -17.37
CA ASP A 345 -19.55 -4.61 -17.51
C ASP A 345 -20.04 -5.21 -16.16
N TYR A 346 -19.46 -4.72 -15.03
CA TYR A 346 -19.80 -5.25 -13.70
C TYR A 346 -20.98 -4.52 -13.03
N GLU A 347 -21.45 -3.39 -13.59
CA GLU A 347 -22.54 -2.58 -13.00
C GLU A 347 -23.83 -3.37 -12.72
N PRO A 348 -24.35 -4.23 -13.61
CA PRO A 348 -25.53 -5.04 -13.30
C PRO A 348 -25.34 -5.95 -12.08
N LYS A 349 -24.16 -6.58 -11.96
CA LYS A 349 -23.82 -7.44 -10.82
C LYS A 349 -23.72 -6.69 -9.50
N VAL A 350 -23.32 -5.42 -9.53
CA VAL A 350 -23.28 -4.57 -8.33
C VAL A 350 -24.68 -4.42 -7.73
N ASN A 351 -25.72 -4.23 -8.55
CA ASN A 351 -27.10 -4.15 -8.07
C ASN A 351 -27.55 -5.48 -7.43
N ASP A 352 -27.26 -6.62 -8.06
CA ASP A 352 -27.56 -7.94 -7.49
C ASP A 352 -26.87 -8.16 -6.13
N ILE A 353 -25.63 -7.68 -6.00
CA ILE A 353 -24.87 -7.75 -4.73
C ILE A 353 -25.52 -6.90 -3.65
N ILE A 354 -25.98 -5.67 -4.00
CA ILE A 354 -26.67 -4.79 -3.06
C ILE A 354 -27.97 -5.44 -2.59
N ASP A 355 -28.76 -6.04 -3.48
CA ASP A 355 -30.00 -6.71 -3.15
C ASP A 355 -29.76 -7.89 -2.18
N ASN A 356 -28.75 -8.70 -2.46
CA ASN A 356 -28.36 -9.82 -1.59
C ASN A 356 -27.90 -9.34 -0.21
N LEU A 357 -27.07 -8.30 -0.13
CA LEU A 357 -26.66 -7.71 1.14
C LEU A 357 -27.85 -7.12 1.89
N GLY A 358 -28.84 -6.56 1.22
CA GLY A 358 -30.09 -6.04 1.80
C GLY A 358 -30.93 -7.09 2.53
N SER A 359 -30.73 -8.38 2.24
CA SER A 359 -31.37 -9.48 2.98
C SER A 359 -30.83 -9.62 4.42
N LEU A 360 -29.63 -9.13 4.68
CA LEU A 360 -29.00 -9.14 6.00
C LEU A 360 -29.36 -7.89 6.81
N GLU A 361 -29.80 -8.06 8.04
CA GLU A 361 -30.20 -6.96 8.92
C GLU A 361 -29.10 -5.90 9.07
N ALA A 362 -27.85 -6.33 9.22
CA ALA A 362 -26.69 -5.46 9.38
C ALA A 362 -26.43 -4.49 8.20
N PHE A 363 -26.96 -4.79 7.02
CA PHE A 363 -26.73 -4.01 5.80
C PHE A 363 -28.01 -3.47 5.17
N ARG A 364 -29.18 -3.93 5.62
CA ARG A 364 -30.50 -3.64 5.02
C ARG A 364 -30.75 -2.15 4.83
N GLU A 365 -30.56 -1.33 5.86
CA GLU A 365 -30.80 0.10 5.78
C GLU A 365 -29.95 0.76 4.68
N HIS A 366 -28.70 0.34 4.56
CA HIS A 366 -27.76 0.93 3.60
C HIS A 366 -28.02 0.47 2.18
N ALA A 367 -28.43 -0.79 2.00
CA ALA A 367 -28.83 -1.35 0.72
C ALA A 367 -30.12 -0.66 0.20
N VAL A 368 -31.15 -0.54 1.03
CA VAL A 368 -32.41 0.15 0.70
C VAL A 368 -32.15 1.61 0.32
N ARG A 369 -31.23 2.28 1.03
CA ARG A 369 -30.83 3.66 0.68
C ARG A 369 -30.23 3.73 -0.72
N LEU A 370 -29.30 2.81 -1.06
CA LEU A 370 -28.71 2.75 -2.41
C LEU A 370 -29.72 2.43 -3.51
N GLN A 371 -30.66 1.52 -3.25
CA GLN A 371 -31.74 1.21 -4.18
C GLN A 371 -32.60 2.43 -4.46
N LYS A 372 -32.91 3.23 -3.42
CA LYS A 372 -33.70 4.46 -3.55
C LYS A 372 -32.92 5.59 -4.24
N ASP A 373 -31.69 5.87 -3.82
CA ASP A 373 -30.90 7.03 -4.24
C ASP A 373 -30.10 6.78 -5.53
N GLY A 374 -29.99 5.52 -5.95
CA GLY A 374 -29.14 5.04 -7.04
C GLY A 374 -27.64 5.13 -6.72
N LEU A 375 -26.84 4.45 -7.51
CA LEU A 375 -25.37 4.45 -7.36
C LEU A 375 -24.81 5.83 -7.68
N LYS A 376 -23.98 6.36 -6.76
CA LYS A 376 -23.19 7.58 -6.97
C LYS A 376 -21.74 7.22 -7.29
N TYR A 377 -20.97 8.19 -7.81
CA TYR A 377 -19.55 8.01 -8.11
C TYR A 377 -19.27 6.85 -9.11
N LYS A 378 -20.16 6.61 -10.06
CA LYS A 378 -20.01 5.52 -11.04
C LYS A 378 -18.73 5.64 -11.85
N SER A 379 -18.42 6.82 -12.38
CA SER A 379 -17.23 7.08 -13.19
C SER A 379 -15.90 6.86 -12.45
N GLU A 380 -15.90 6.99 -11.12
CA GLU A 380 -14.74 6.73 -10.30
C GLU A 380 -14.64 5.29 -9.83
N ARG A 381 -15.71 4.51 -9.94
CA ARG A 381 -15.78 3.10 -9.48
C ARG A 381 -15.74 2.11 -10.63
N PHE A 382 -16.24 2.47 -11.80
CA PHE A 382 -16.20 1.66 -13.01
C PHE A 382 -15.23 2.32 -13.99
N ASP A 383 -14.01 1.79 -14.07
CA ASP A 383 -12.94 2.35 -14.91
C ASP A 383 -12.04 1.23 -15.41
N ASP A 384 -12.28 0.77 -16.63
CA ASP A 384 -11.55 -0.33 -17.27
C ASP A 384 -10.05 -0.02 -17.40
N SER A 385 -9.66 1.27 -17.50
CA SER A 385 -8.27 1.68 -17.61
C SER A 385 -7.46 1.47 -16.32
N LYS A 386 -8.16 1.35 -15.18
CA LYS A 386 -7.57 1.12 -13.85
C LYS A 386 -7.72 -0.33 -13.38
N VAL A 387 -8.25 -1.20 -14.23
CA VAL A 387 -8.27 -2.64 -13.98
C VAL A 387 -7.18 -3.29 -14.80
N SER A 388 -6.14 -3.80 -14.12
CA SER A 388 -5.02 -4.50 -14.77
C SER A 388 -5.39 -5.96 -15.06
N ASP A 389 -5.17 -6.85 -14.12
CA ASP A 389 -5.46 -8.28 -14.16
C ASP A 389 -6.63 -8.67 -13.25
N HIS A 390 -6.84 -7.91 -12.18
CA HIS A 390 -7.90 -8.12 -11.22
C HIS A 390 -8.53 -6.78 -10.80
N PHE A 391 -9.84 -6.80 -10.59
CA PHE A 391 -10.60 -5.65 -10.11
C PHE A 391 -10.70 -5.64 -8.58
N ALA A 392 -11.34 -4.61 -8.03
CA ALA A 392 -11.46 -4.36 -6.60
C ALA A 392 -12.00 -5.55 -5.79
N ILE A 393 -11.62 -5.61 -4.52
CA ILE A 393 -12.14 -6.59 -3.55
C ILE A 393 -13.54 -6.16 -3.13
N ILE A 394 -14.54 -6.94 -3.55
CA ILE A 394 -15.96 -6.72 -3.24
C ILE A 394 -16.64 -8.03 -2.86
N PRO A 395 -17.82 -7.99 -2.22
CA PRO A 395 -18.68 -9.19 -2.07
C PRO A 395 -19.07 -9.76 -3.42
N THR A 396 -19.26 -11.09 -3.49
CA THR A 396 -19.71 -11.79 -4.71
C THR A 396 -21.23 -11.91 -4.84
N GLY A 397 -21.97 -11.44 -3.84
CA GLY A 397 -23.41 -11.71 -3.67
C GLY A 397 -23.70 -12.97 -2.86
N LYS A 398 -22.73 -13.87 -2.67
CA LYS A 398 -22.86 -14.95 -1.70
C LYS A 398 -22.67 -14.41 -0.29
N LEU A 399 -23.47 -14.89 0.66
CA LEU A 399 -23.43 -14.43 2.02
C LEU A 399 -22.43 -15.26 2.85
N CYS A 400 -21.64 -14.59 3.68
CA CYS A 400 -20.73 -15.27 4.59
C CYS A 400 -21.52 -16.01 5.68
N PRO A 401 -21.29 -17.31 5.88
CA PRO A 401 -22.07 -18.09 6.85
C PRO A 401 -22.13 -17.49 8.27
N GLY A 402 -21.10 -16.78 8.70
CA GLY A 402 -21.04 -16.15 10.01
C GLY A 402 -21.82 -14.88 10.18
N VAL A 403 -22.05 -14.18 9.11
CA VAL A 403 -22.88 -12.96 9.11
C VAL A 403 -24.37 -13.33 9.05
N THR A 404 -24.70 -14.46 8.44
CA THR A 404 -26.10 -14.93 8.28
C THR A 404 -26.72 -15.50 9.54
N HIS A 405 -25.96 -15.93 10.53
CA HIS A 405 -26.47 -16.68 11.68
C HIS A 405 -26.32 -15.97 13.04
N GLY A 406 -26.10 -14.67 13.04
CA GLY A 406 -26.22 -13.87 14.28
C GLY A 406 -25.26 -14.21 15.42
N GLY A 407 -24.09 -14.73 15.15
CA GLY A 407 -23.08 -14.94 16.16
C GLY A 407 -22.56 -16.37 16.29
N ASN A 408 -21.36 -16.49 16.80
CA ASN A 408 -20.63 -17.72 17.15
C ASN A 408 -20.02 -18.55 16.01
N LEU A 409 -19.40 -17.90 15.05
CA LEU A 409 -18.35 -18.55 14.29
C LEU A 409 -17.05 -18.50 15.09
N LYS A 410 -16.49 -19.65 15.39
CA LYS A 410 -15.15 -19.80 16.00
C LYS A 410 -13.99 -19.36 15.08
N ARG A 411 -14.29 -18.65 14.00
CA ARG A 411 -13.36 -17.86 13.17
C ARG A 411 -13.98 -16.50 12.89
N ASP A 412 -13.99 -15.66 13.92
CA ASP A 412 -14.44 -14.28 13.86
C ASP A 412 -13.74 -13.45 12.77
N ASP A 413 -12.54 -13.88 12.34
CA ASP A 413 -11.72 -13.17 11.36
C ASP A 413 -12.39 -13.03 9.98
N ASP A 414 -12.91 -14.11 9.42
CA ASP A 414 -13.44 -14.11 8.05
C ASP A 414 -14.77 -13.34 8.00
N ALA A 415 -15.61 -13.47 9.05
CA ALA A 415 -16.83 -12.71 9.19
C ALA A 415 -16.57 -11.21 9.41
N LEU A 416 -15.58 -10.86 10.25
CA LEU A 416 -15.19 -9.47 10.46
C LEU A 416 -14.62 -8.83 9.20
N LEU A 417 -13.77 -9.54 8.48
CA LEU A 417 -13.20 -9.05 7.22
C LEU A 417 -14.28 -8.86 6.16
N PHE A 418 -15.24 -9.80 6.07
CA PHE A 418 -16.38 -9.68 5.17
C PHE A 418 -17.23 -8.44 5.52
N ASP A 419 -17.56 -8.20 6.81
CA ASP A 419 -18.30 -7.01 7.25
C ASP A 419 -17.58 -5.72 6.83
N VAL A 420 -16.25 -5.65 7.03
CA VAL A 420 -15.46 -4.48 6.63
C VAL A 420 -15.51 -4.25 5.13
N VAL A 421 -15.42 -5.31 4.32
CA VAL A 421 -15.49 -5.21 2.86
C VAL A 421 -16.90 -4.84 2.39
N ALA A 422 -17.94 -5.47 2.95
CA ALA A 422 -19.33 -5.20 2.59
C ALA A 422 -19.74 -3.76 2.94
N ARG A 423 -19.37 -3.25 4.11
CA ARG A 423 -19.61 -1.84 4.46
C ARG A 423 -18.85 -0.87 3.54
N ARG A 424 -17.60 -1.18 3.19
CA ARG A 424 -16.85 -0.36 2.23
C ARG A 424 -17.51 -0.37 0.85
N PHE A 425 -17.98 -1.50 0.39
CA PHE A 425 -18.69 -1.65 -0.88
C PHE A 425 -19.95 -0.79 -0.90
N LEU A 426 -20.82 -0.91 0.10
CA LEU A 426 -22.04 -0.10 0.21
C LEU A 426 -21.73 1.39 0.33
N ALA A 427 -20.72 1.77 1.14
CA ALA A 427 -20.32 3.16 1.33
C ALA A 427 -19.79 3.80 0.04
N ALA A 428 -19.06 3.03 -0.79
CA ALA A 428 -18.39 3.56 -1.98
C ALA A 428 -19.34 4.14 -3.04
N PHE A 429 -20.61 3.73 -3.02
CA PHE A 429 -21.64 4.18 -3.96
C PHE A 429 -22.66 5.15 -3.36
N GLN A 430 -22.49 5.56 -2.09
CA GLN A 430 -23.39 6.53 -1.44
C GLN A 430 -22.96 7.98 -1.72
N GLN A 431 -23.81 8.91 -1.30
CA GLN A 431 -23.54 10.34 -1.38
C GLN A 431 -22.38 10.75 -0.46
N ALA A 432 -21.74 11.86 -0.79
CA ALA A 432 -20.74 12.48 0.08
C ALA A 432 -21.32 12.80 1.45
N ALA A 433 -20.48 12.71 2.47
CA ALA A 433 -20.80 13.29 3.77
C ALA A 433 -20.55 14.80 3.74
N ARG A 434 -21.48 15.59 4.32
CA ARG A 434 -21.37 17.04 4.36
C ARG A 434 -21.05 17.50 5.75
N HIS A 435 -19.95 18.23 5.89
CA HIS A 435 -19.53 18.90 7.10
C HIS A 435 -19.72 20.41 6.99
N ILE A 436 -20.14 21.04 8.07
CA ILE A 436 -20.10 22.49 8.23
C ILE A 436 -18.78 22.80 8.93
N LYS A 437 -17.96 23.61 8.28
CA LYS A 437 -16.67 24.07 8.79
C LYS A 437 -16.82 25.51 9.29
N ILE A 438 -16.48 25.73 10.56
CA ILE A 438 -16.55 27.05 11.21
C ILE A 438 -15.14 27.50 11.55
N GLU A 439 -14.67 28.53 10.89
CA GLU A 439 -13.39 29.18 11.15
C GLU A 439 -13.61 30.54 11.78
N ARG A 440 -12.89 30.85 12.85
CA ARG A 440 -12.86 32.17 13.47
C ARG A 440 -11.45 32.69 13.51
N LYS A 441 -11.20 33.81 12.86
CA LYS A 441 -9.90 34.49 12.84
C LYS A 441 -10.11 35.96 13.09
N GLY A 442 -9.18 36.59 13.82
CA GLY A 442 -9.31 38.02 14.12
C GLY A 442 -8.14 38.58 14.92
N LYS A 443 -8.43 39.58 15.73
CA LYS A 443 -7.41 40.28 16.51
C LYS A 443 -7.92 40.70 17.88
N ILE A 444 -6.98 40.84 18.81
CA ILE A 444 -7.11 41.58 20.05
C ILE A 444 -6.00 42.64 20.03
N GLY A 445 -6.34 43.92 19.85
CA GLY A 445 -5.34 44.93 19.54
C GLY A 445 -4.52 44.56 18.32
N ASN A 446 -3.20 44.43 18.49
CA ASN A 446 -2.27 44.03 17.41
C ASN A 446 -2.07 42.52 17.31
N HIS A 447 -2.56 41.71 18.24
CA HIS A 447 -2.34 40.26 18.27
C HIS A 447 -3.35 39.52 17.43
N HIS A 448 -2.86 38.76 16.48
CA HIS A 448 -3.68 37.87 15.66
C HIS A 448 -4.06 36.60 16.43
N ILE A 449 -5.36 36.28 16.41
CA ILE A 449 -5.89 35.08 17.06
C ILE A 449 -6.71 34.24 16.10
N ARG A 450 -6.66 32.93 16.35
CA ARG A 450 -7.43 31.95 15.59
C ARG A 450 -8.08 30.97 16.57
N ALA A 451 -9.40 30.87 16.56
CA ALA A 451 -10.07 29.84 17.34
C ALA A 451 -9.87 28.44 16.75
N THR A 452 -9.98 27.44 17.60
CA THR A 452 -9.93 26.04 17.16
C THR A 452 -11.00 25.80 16.09
N LEU A 453 -10.61 25.20 14.96
CA LEU A 453 -11.51 24.85 13.89
C LEU A 453 -12.58 23.88 14.42
N LYS A 454 -13.86 24.20 14.19
CA LYS A 454 -14.97 23.30 14.50
C LYS A 454 -15.53 22.75 13.18
N GLU A 455 -15.58 21.42 13.07
CA GLU A 455 -16.26 20.72 11.99
C GLU A 455 -17.46 19.96 12.57
N ILE A 456 -18.63 20.15 11.98
CA ILE A 456 -19.91 19.59 12.41
C ILE A 456 -20.43 18.74 11.27
N LEU A 457 -20.77 17.48 11.52
CA LEU A 457 -21.33 16.57 10.52
C LEU A 457 -22.82 16.94 10.29
N ALA A 458 -23.09 17.62 9.19
CA ALA A 458 -24.45 18.06 8.84
C ALA A 458 -25.26 16.96 8.13
N GLN A 459 -24.63 16.23 7.21
CA GLN A 459 -25.24 15.11 6.50
C GLN A 459 -24.28 13.93 6.51
N PRO A 460 -24.67 12.80 7.10
CA PRO A 460 -23.75 11.68 7.27
C PRO A 460 -23.36 11.02 5.94
N GLY A 461 -24.21 11.05 4.90
CA GLY A 461 -23.91 10.41 3.62
C GLY A 461 -23.41 8.98 3.81
N TRP A 462 -22.28 8.64 3.18
CA TRP A 462 -21.64 7.33 3.29
C TRP A 462 -21.15 6.97 4.71
N LEU A 463 -20.93 7.96 5.57
CA LEU A 463 -20.51 7.73 6.96
C LEU A 463 -21.60 7.04 7.79
N ALA A 464 -22.87 7.13 7.36
CA ALA A 464 -23.96 6.40 8.00
C ALA A 464 -23.75 4.88 7.97
N THR A 465 -23.08 4.35 6.93
CA THR A 465 -22.72 2.92 6.83
C THR A 465 -21.80 2.47 7.98
N TYR A 466 -21.11 3.41 8.62
CA TYR A 466 -20.24 3.21 9.80
C TYR A 466 -20.86 3.73 11.11
N GLY A 467 -22.18 3.90 11.13
CA GLY A 467 -22.94 4.29 12.34
C GLY A 467 -22.83 5.78 12.70
N LYS A 468 -22.29 6.63 11.80
CA LYS A 468 -22.26 8.08 12.05
C LYS A 468 -23.61 8.69 11.76
N GLN A 469 -24.04 9.60 12.64
CA GLN A 469 -25.27 10.37 12.51
C GLN A 469 -24.96 11.85 12.35
N ALA A 470 -25.91 12.62 11.82
CA ALA A 470 -25.80 14.05 11.78
C ALA A 470 -25.72 14.63 13.20
N ASP A 471 -24.86 15.62 13.37
CA ASP A 471 -24.72 16.33 14.64
C ASP A 471 -25.97 17.23 14.84
N PRO A 472 -26.67 17.13 15.96
CA PRO A 472 -27.84 18.01 16.25
C PRO A 472 -27.52 19.50 16.15
N GLU A 473 -26.28 19.90 16.45
CA GLU A 473 -25.87 21.31 16.37
C GLU A 473 -25.86 21.84 14.92
N ALA A 474 -25.86 20.99 13.91
CA ALA A 474 -25.78 21.39 12.50
C ALA A 474 -26.96 22.31 12.09
N ILE A 475 -28.13 22.16 12.72
CA ILE A 475 -29.35 22.93 12.45
C ILE A 475 -29.23 24.36 12.98
N HIS A 476 -28.40 24.59 14.02
CA HIS A 476 -28.28 25.85 14.74
C HIS A 476 -27.03 26.66 14.38
N VAL A 477 -26.30 26.27 13.32
CA VAL A 477 -25.09 26.99 12.91
C VAL A 477 -25.47 28.37 12.35
N ALA A 478 -25.08 29.41 13.07
CA ALA A 478 -25.26 30.77 12.59
C ALA A 478 -24.40 31.09 11.38
N ALA A 479 -24.88 31.93 10.47
CA ALA A 479 -24.20 32.32 9.23
C ALA A 479 -22.83 33.00 9.48
N SER A 480 -22.04 33.14 8.40
CA SER A 480 -20.79 33.92 8.42
C SER A 480 -21.08 35.37 8.86
N GLY A 481 -20.14 35.99 9.58
CA GLY A 481 -20.29 37.36 10.05
C GLY A 481 -19.17 37.78 10.98
N ASP A 482 -19.22 39.05 11.38
CA ASP A 482 -18.27 39.58 12.34
C ASP A 482 -18.77 39.33 13.77
N GLU A 483 -17.86 39.00 14.65
CA GLU A 483 -18.12 38.70 16.06
C GLU A 483 -17.24 39.62 16.93
N THR A 484 -17.85 40.26 17.91
CA THR A 484 -17.13 41.02 18.95
C THR A 484 -17.31 40.28 20.26
N LEU A 485 -16.23 39.69 20.79
CA LEU A 485 -16.26 38.79 21.94
C LEU A 485 -15.39 39.36 23.07
N PRO A 486 -15.85 39.34 24.34
CA PRO A 486 -15.02 39.75 25.46
C PRO A 486 -13.89 38.77 25.71
N VAL A 487 -12.72 39.26 26.07
CA VAL A 487 -11.59 38.46 26.52
C VAL A 487 -11.79 38.11 27.98
N LEU A 488 -11.93 36.82 28.30
CA LEU A 488 -12.18 36.36 29.68
C LEU A 488 -10.87 35.99 30.40
N ALA A 489 -9.95 35.37 29.67
CA ALA A 489 -8.64 34.97 30.22
C ALA A 489 -7.63 34.81 29.10
N VAL A 490 -6.36 34.96 29.44
CA VAL A 490 -5.23 34.59 28.59
C VAL A 490 -4.25 33.78 29.45
N LYS A 491 -3.63 32.78 28.85
CA LYS A 491 -2.60 31.97 29.51
C LYS A 491 -1.55 31.50 28.50
N SER A 492 -0.35 31.29 29.00
CA SER A 492 0.69 30.61 28.26
C SER A 492 0.75 29.15 28.69
N GLU A 493 0.72 28.23 27.73
CA GLU A 493 0.89 26.80 27.96
C GLU A 493 2.24 26.35 27.40
N THR A 494 3.05 25.72 28.25
CA THR A 494 4.31 25.13 27.80
C THR A 494 4.06 23.78 27.14
N GLY A 495 4.54 23.62 25.92
CA GLY A 495 4.59 22.36 25.19
C GLY A 495 6.00 21.99 24.80
N ALA A 496 6.20 20.79 24.33
CA ALA A 496 7.43 20.33 23.71
C ALA A 496 7.15 19.72 22.34
N THR A 497 8.07 19.90 21.41
CA THR A 497 8.02 19.21 20.12
C THR A 497 8.14 17.71 20.34
N LYS A 498 7.52 16.92 19.46
CA LYS A 498 7.50 15.45 19.56
C LYS A 498 8.23 14.82 18.37
N PRO A 499 8.88 13.67 18.57
CA PRO A 499 9.43 12.92 17.45
C PRO A 499 8.32 12.48 16.48
N PRO A 500 8.67 12.14 15.24
CA PRO A 500 7.70 11.51 14.34
C PRO A 500 7.21 10.18 14.95
N PRO A 501 5.99 9.73 14.61
CA PRO A 501 5.46 8.48 15.14
C PRO A 501 6.29 7.29 14.65
N ALA A 502 6.41 6.26 15.49
CA ALA A 502 6.99 4.98 15.10
C ALA A 502 6.21 4.34 13.94
N ILE A 503 6.90 3.53 13.16
CA ILE A 503 6.27 2.79 12.05
C ILE A 503 5.54 1.59 12.61
N ASP A 504 4.24 1.51 12.33
CA ASP A 504 3.39 0.33 12.44
C ASP A 504 3.15 -0.31 11.06
N GLU A 505 2.49 -1.46 11.00
CA GLU A 505 2.25 -2.13 9.71
C GLU A 505 1.41 -1.30 8.74
N ALA A 506 0.43 -0.54 9.23
CA ALA A 506 -0.39 0.32 8.38
C ALA A 506 0.42 1.44 7.73
N SER A 507 1.25 2.10 8.52
CA SER A 507 2.14 3.17 8.04
C SER A 507 3.26 2.62 7.14
N LEU A 508 3.81 1.42 7.44
CA LEU A 508 4.79 0.76 6.58
C LEU A 508 4.22 0.43 5.22
N LEU A 509 3.05 -0.21 5.17
CA LEU A 509 2.35 -0.49 3.90
C LEU A 509 2.11 0.78 3.09
N ARG A 510 1.75 1.87 3.76
CA ARG A 510 1.56 3.18 3.12
C ARG A 510 2.88 3.75 2.58
N LEU A 511 3.97 3.65 3.35
CA LEU A 511 5.29 4.09 2.91
C LEU A 511 5.80 3.26 1.72
N MET A 512 5.57 1.95 1.72
CA MET A 512 5.89 1.08 0.59
C MET A 512 5.07 1.45 -0.65
N GLN A 513 3.76 1.65 -0.51
CA GLN A 513 2.86 2.02 -1.61
C GLN A 513 3.23 3.37 -2.24
N PHE A 514 3.54 4.35 -1.42
CA PHE A 514 3.87 5.70 -1.88
C PHE A 514 5.38 5.98 -1.91
N ALA A 515 6.21 4.94 -2.06
CA ALA A 515 7.66 5.06 -2.08
C ALA A 515 8.18 5.97 -3.21
N GLY A 516 7.43 6.13 -4.30
CA GLY A 516 7.74 7.08 -5.36
C GLY A 516 7.89 8.53 -4.88
N ARG A 517 7.23 8.91 -3.76
CA ARG A 517 7.38 10.25 -3.17
C ARG A 517 8.76 10.51 -2.54
N GLN A 518 9.59 9.49 -2.41
CA GLN A 518 10.94 9.54 -1.86
C GLN A 518 12.00 9.49 -2.98
N VAL A 519 11.58 9.54 -4.23
CA VAL A 519 12.44 9.54 -5.41
C VAL A 519 12.46 10.97 -5.96
N ASP A 520 13.64 11.56 -6.05
CA ASP A 520 13.81 12.96 -6.47
C ASP A 520 13.52 13.17 -7.96
N ASP A 521 13.85 12.19 -8.79
CA ASP A 521 13.60 12.23 -10.24
C ASP A 521 12.10 12.01 -10.52
N PRO A 522 11.42 12.97 -11.19
CA PRO A 522 9.98 12.87 -11.45
C PRO A 522 9.57 11.70 -12.35
N GLU A 523 10.39 11.32 -13.34
CA GLU A 523 10.08 10.20 -14.25
C GLU A 523 10.19 8.88 -13.51
N LEU A 524 11.24 8.70 -12.71
CA LEU A 524 11.43 7.54 -11.86
C LEU A 524 10.36 7.45 -10.77
N ALA A 525 10.00 8.59 -10.16
CA ALA A 525 8.91 8.66 -9.18
C ALA A 525 7.57 8.23 -9.79
N ALA A 526 7.28 8.68 -11.02
CA ALA A 526 6.08 8.29 -11.77
C ALA A 526 6.10 6.80 -12.11
N ALA A 527 7.24 6.24 -12.55
CA ALA A 527 7.38 4.82 -12.86
C ALA A 527 7.17 3.93 -11.64
N LEU A 528 7.75 4.31 -10.50
CA LEU A 528 7.56 3.57 -9.24
C LEU A 528 6.11 3.67 -8.73
N THR A 529 5.46 4.81 -8.94
CA THR A 529 4.05 5.00 -8.62
C THR A 529 3.16 4.13 -9.50
N ALA A 530 3.45 4.04 -10.80
CA ALA A 530 2.74 3.18 -11.74
C ALA A 530 2.92 1.68 -11.44
N ALA A 531 4.06 1.30 -10.82
CA ALA A 531 4.34 -0.04 -10.33
C ALA A 531 3.78 -0.32 -8.92
N ASP A 532 2.95 0.58 -8.37
CA ASP A 532 2.37 0.55 -7.01
C ASP A 532 3.44 0.53 -5.90
N GLY A 533 4.60 1.17 -6.12
CA GLY A 533 5.62 1.40 -5.09
C GLY A 533 6.58 0.22 -4.86
N LEU A 534 7.01 0.04 -3.61
CA LEU A 534 7.90 -1.05 -3.20
C LEU A 534 7.13 -2.34 -2.98
N GLY A 535 7.36 -3.33 -3.84
CA GLY A 535 6.64 -4.60 -3.86
C GLY A 535 5.20 -4.45 -4.34
N THR A 536 4.66 -5.49 -4.92
CA THR A 536 3.24 -5.56 -5.31
C THR A 536 2.37 -5.77 -4.08
N PRO A 537 1.07 -5.47 -4.13
CA PRO A 537 0.13 -5.78 -3.03
C PRO A 537 0.23 -7.22 -2.56
N ALA A 538 0.40 -8.17 -3.49
CA ALA A 538 0.52 -9.58 -3.20
C ALA A 538 1.78 -9.95 -2.39
N THR A 539 2.88 -9.19 -2.53
CA THR A 539 4.19 -9.53 -1.93
C THR A 539 4.53 -8.74 -0.69
N ARG A 540 3.89 -7.59 -0.43
CA ARG A 540 4.21 -6.72 0.72
C ARG A 540 4.10 -7.42 2.08
N ALA A 541 3.03 -8.19 2.27
CA ALA A 541 2.84 -8.97 3.50
C ALA A 541 3.99 -9.95 3.75
N GLU A 542 4.42 -10.65 2.71
CA GLU A 542 5.54 -11.59 2.79
C GLU A 542 6.88 -10.88 3.05
N ILE A 543 7.11 -9.73 2.43
CA ILE A 543 8.30 -8.90 2.66
C ILE A 543 8.38 -8.50 4.14
N ILE A 544 7.29 -8.04 4.73
CA ILE A 544 7.21 -7.65 6.15
C ILE A 544 7.50 -8.87 7.04
N GLU A 545 6.86 -10.01 6.78
CA GLU A 545 7.10 -11.23 7.54
C GLU A 545 8.54 -11.76 7.39
N ASN A 546 9.12 -11.65 6.19
CA ASN A 546 10.50 -12.01 5.95
C ASN A 546 11.48 -11.12 6.74
N LEU A 547 11.20 -9.82 6.90
CA LEU A 547 12.00 -8.93 7.75
C LEU A 547 11.96 -9.39 9.23
N LYS A 548 10.78 -9.78 9.73
CA LYS A 548 10.61 -10.34 11.08
C LYS A 548 11.33 -11.69 11.24
N HIS A 549 11.08 -12.62 10.32
CA HIS A 549 11.68 -13.97 10.35
C HIS A 549 13.21 -13.94 10.29
N ARG A 550 13.77 -13.05 9.47
CA ARG A 550 15.23 -12.82 9.34
C ARG A 550 15.82 -12.05 10.52
N ARG A 551 14.99 -11.68 11.50
CA ARG A 551 15.37 -10.91 12.69
C ARG A 551 15.99 -9.55 12.36
N TYR A 552 15.56 -8.91 11.29
CA TYR A 552 15.92 -7.52 11.01
C TYR A 552 15.09 -6.54 11.80
N VAL A 553 13.84 -6.92 12.07
CA VAL A 553 12.92 -6.17 12.92
C VAL A 553 12.23 -7.09 13.93
N THR A 554 11.74 -6.51 15.03
CA THR A 554 10.88 -7.18 16.01
C THR A 554 9.47 -7.39 15.44
N ALA A 555 8.61 -8.09 16.20
CA ALA A 555 7.18 -8.22 15.85
C ALA A 555 6.48 -6.86 15.70
N ASN A 556 6.93 -5.85 16.47
CA ASN A 556 6.39 -4.49 16.45
C ASN A 556 7.09 -3.55 15.44
N LEU A 557 7.88 -4.11 14.51
CA LEU A 557 8.66 -3.38 13.50
C LEU A 557 9.75 -2.44 14.05
N GLU A 558 10.23 -2.67 15.27
CA GLU A 558 11.43 -2.00 15.77
C GLU A 558 12.67 -2.64 15.15
N PRO A 559 13.65 -1.85 14.65
CA PRO A 559 14.83 -2.42 14.04
C PRO A 559 15.73 -3.07 15.10
N THR A 560 16.14 -4.31 14.85
CA THR A 560 17.11 -5.00 15.71
C THR A 560 18.54 -4.51 15.45
N PRO A 561 19.52 -4.80 16.34
CA PRO A 561 20.93 -4.50 16.07
C PRO A 561 21.42 -5.07 14.73
N LYS A 562 20.92 -6.25 14.33
CA LYS A 562 21.21 -6.86 13.03
C LYS A 562 20.69 -6.03 11.86
N GLY A 563 19.44 -5.56 11.94
CA GLY A 563 18.83 -4.71 10.91
C GLY A 563 19.54 -3.36 10.78
N GLN A 564 19.86 -2.74 11.92
CA GLN A 564 20.62 -1.48 11.96
C GLN A 564 22.03 -1.64 11.39
N ALA A 565 22.74 -2.73 11.73
CA ALA A 565 24.09 -3.00 11.22
C ALA A 565 24.09 -3.17 9.71
N LEU A 566 23.09 -3.86 9.14
CA LEU A 566 22.95 -4.03 7.69
C LEU A 566 22.82 -2.67 6.98
N ILE A 567 21.91 -1.80 7.44
CA ILE A 567 21.68 -0.51 6.79
C ILE A 567 22.90 0.39 6.95
N ARG A 568 23.50 0.49 8.15
CA ARG A 568 24.74 1.24 8.36
C ARG A 568 25.87 0.77 7.45
N CYS A 569 26.04 -0.55 7.30
CA CYS A 569 27.04 -1.12 6.41
C CYS A 569 26.82 -0.66 4.95
N LEU A 570 25.60 -0.76 4.44
CA LEU A 570 25.27 -0.37 3.06
C LEU A 570 25.41 1.13 2.83
N ASP A 571 25.02 1.96 3.81
CA ASP A 571 25.15 3.41 3.73
C ASP A 571 26.60 3.87 3.76
N SER A 572 27.49 3.17 4.50
CA SER A 572 28.93 3.47 4.56
C SER A 572 29.72 3.06 3.32
N LEU A 573 29.22 2.12 2.53
CA LEU A 573 29.93 1.49 1.40
C LEU A 573 29.61 2.09 0.03
N ASN A 574 28.99 3.26 -0.05
CA ASN A 574 28.43 3.80 -1.30
C ASN A 574 27.48 2.84 -2.03
N ALA A 575 26.93 1.84 -1.31
CA ALA A 575 25.91 0.92 -1.79
C ALA A 575 24.47 1.42 -1.51
N GLN A 576 24.32 2.74 -1.35
CA GLN A 576 23.08 3.43 -0.97
C GLN A 576 21.92 3.17 -1.95
N ARG A 577 22.22 2.81 -3.21
CA ARG A 577 21.18 2.40 -4.18
C ARG A 577 20.37 1.21 -3.68
N LEU A 578 20.97 0.26 -2.93
CA LEU A 578 20.25 -0.86 -2.33
C LEU A 578 19.34 -0.47 -1.16
N THR A 579 19.60 0.65 -0.49
CA THR A 579 18.78 1.16 0.62
C THR A 579 17.75 2.20 0.17
N SER A 580 17.78 2.58 -1.12
CA SER A 580 16.90 3.60 -1.71
C SER A 580 15.80 2.97 -2.56
N PRO A 581 14.58 3.52 -2.54
CA PRO A 581 13.54 3.20 -3.53
C PRO A 581 13.92 3.50 -4.98
N ALA A 582 14.90 4.40 -5.20
CA ALA A 582 15.32 4.84 -6.53
C ALA A 582 15.78 3.68 -7.43
N LEU A 583 16.52 2.71 -6.89
CA LEU A 583 16.91 1.52 -7.65
C LEU A 583 15.69 0.75 -8.18
N THR A 584 14.67 0.58 -7.35
CA THR A 584 13.44 -0.09 -7.79
C THR A 584 12.70 0.75 -8.84
N ALA A 585 12.71 2.07 -8.70
CA ALA A 585 12.13 3.01 -9.66
C ALA A 585 12.83 2.92 -11.03
N GLU A 586 14.16 2.94 -11.06
CA GLU A 586 14.98 2.79 -12.28
C GLU A 586 14.65 1.47 -12.99
N LEU A 587 14.61 0.37 -12.24
CA LEU A 587 14.30 -0.95 -12.80
C LEU A 587 12.89 -0.99 -13.39
N GLU A 588 11.87 -0.53 -12.66
CA GLU A 588 10.48 -0.53 -13.15
C GLU A 588 10.31 0.42 -14.37
N PHE A 589 11.04 1.53 -14.40
CA PHE A 589 11.06 2.44 -15.54
C PHE A 589 11.61 1.74 -16.81
N GLN A 590 12.76 1.08 -16.70
CA GLN A 590 13.35 0.35 -17.82
C GLN A 590 12.50 -0.85 -18.25
N LEU A 591 11.95 -1.61 -17.28
CA LEU A 591 11.04 -2.71 -17.57
C LEU A 591 9.76 -2.24 -18.30
N SER A 592 9.27 -1.05 -17.97
CA SER A 592 8.12 -0.47 -18.67
C SER A 592 8.44 -0.12 -20.13
N LYS A 593 9.66 0.35 -20.40
CA LYS A 593 10.16 0.61 -21.77
C LYS A 593 10.31 -0.70 -22.56
N ILE A 594 10.90 -1.73 -21.96
CA ILE A 594 11.01 -3.06 -22.59
C ILE A 594 9.62 -3.61 -22.93
N GLN A 595 8.67 -3.47 -22.03
CA GLN A 595 7.28 -3.94 -22.26
C GLN A 595 6.63 -3.26 -23.47
N ARG A 596 6.93 -1.98 -23.72
CA ARG A 596 6.42 -1.22 -24.86
C ARG A 596 7.24 -1.43 -26.14
N GLY A 597 8.40 -2.06 -26.07
CA GLY A 597 9.34 -2.20 -27.18
C GLY A 597 10.26 -0.98 -27.37
N ASP A 598 10.28 -0.05 -26.42
CA ASP A 598 11.09 1.20 -26.46
C ASP A 598 12.52 0.99 -25.94
N ALA A 599 12.84 -0.17 -25.38
CA ALA A 599 14.18 -0.51 -24.88
C ALA A 599 14.51 -1.99 -25.13
N ASP A 600 15.81 -2.27 -25.25
CA ASP A 600 16.33 -3.61 -25.47
C ASP A 600 16.54 -4.38 -24.15
N ALA A 601 16.03 -5.61 -24.10
CA ALA A 601 16.16 -6.51 -22.96
C ALA A 601 17.63 -6.91 -22.69
N ALA A 602 18.45 -7.08 -23.74
CA ALA A 602 19.85 -7.46 -23.57
C ALA A 602 20.69 -6.30 -23.01
N GLY A 603 20.44 -5.07 -23.44
CA GLY A 603 21.04 -3.85 -22.88
C GLY A 603 20.74 -3.70 -21.41
N PHE A 604 19.46 -3.84 -21.02
CA PHE A 604 19.04 -3.83 -19.62
C PHE A 604 19.78 -4.89 -18.79
N MET A 605 19.88 -6.13 -19.26
CA MET A 605 20.57 -7.17 -18.51
C MET A 605 22.06 -6.88 -18.32
N LYS A 606 22.73 -6.25 -19.30
CA LYS A 606 24.14 -5.81 -19.17
C LYS A 606 24.29 -4.73 -18.07
N GLU A 607 23.36 -3.81 -17.97
CA GLU A 607 23.34 -2.81 -16.87
C GLU A 607 23.19 -3.48 -15.52
N ILE A 608 22.29 -4.47 -15.39
CA ILE A 608 22.11 -5.24 -14.16
C ILE A 608 23.36 -6.05 -13.79
N GLU A 609 24.05 -6.64 -14.77
CA GLU A 609 25.31 -7.34 -14.55
C GLU A 609 26.41 -6.37 -14.07
N SER A 610 26.52 -5.17 -14.69
CA SER A 610 27.46 -4.12 -14.26
C SER A 610 27.19 -3.72 -12.82
N TYR A 611 25.95 -3.41 -12.51
CA TYR A 611 25.53 -3.04 -11.15
C TYR A 611 25.81 -4.17 -10.13
N THR A 612 25.60 -5.43 -10.52
CA THR A 612 25.92 -6.60 -9.68
C THR A 612 27.41 -6.67 -9.38
N ARG A 613 28.28 -6.39 -10.37
CA ARG A 613 29.75 -6.32 -10.20
C ARG A 613 30.15 -5.18 -9.27
N GLU A 614 29.53 -4.02 -9.41
CA GLU A 614 29.75 -2.84 -8.57
C GLU A 614 29.44 -3.13 -7.09
N ILE A 615 28.27 -3.73 -6.80
CA ILE A 615 27.90 -4.12 -5.43
C ILE A 615 28.93 -5.06 -4.82
N VAL A 616 29.32 -6.10 -5.55
CA VAL A 616 30.29 -7.09 -5.06
C VAL A 616 31.66 -6.44 -4.84
N ALA A 617 32.11 -5.57 -5.75
CA ALA A 617 33.37 -4.85 -5.63
C ALA A 617 33.40 -3.92 -4.41
N ALA A 618 32.32 -3.14 -4.20
CA ALA A 618 32.19 -2.28 -3.03
C ALA A 618 32.28 -3.07 -1.71
N LEU A 619 31.57 -4.19 -1.62
CA LEU A 619 31.56 -5.05 -0.43
C LEU A 619 32.89 -5.82 -0.22
N ARG A 620 33.67 -6.03 -1.30
CA ARG A 620 34.99 -6.68 -1.23
C ARG A 620 36.08 -5.73 -0.78
N ALA A 621 36.07 -4.48 -1.22
CA ALA A 621 37.20 -3.54 -1.10
C ALA A 621 37.38 -2.94 0.30
N GLN A 622 36.35 -2.83 1.13
CA GLN A 622 36.45 -2.08 2.38
C GLN A 622 36.76 -2.96 3.61
N PRO A 623 37.72 -2.58 4.46
CA PRO A 623 37.90 -3.20 5.78
C PRO A 623 36.66 -2.89 6.63
N THR A 624 36.31 -3.81 7.54
CA THR A 624 35.32 -3.56 8.59
C THR A 624 35.63 -2.25 9.28
N ALA A 625 34.67 -1.32 9.32
CA ALA A 625 34.81 -0.15 10.17
C ALA A 625 35.06 -0.63 11.60
N ALA A 626 36.17 -0.24 12.18
CA ALA A 626 36.49 -0.52 13.58
C ALA A 626 35.33 -0.02 14.46
N SER A 627 34.90 -0.85 15.41
CA SER A 627 33.91 -0.48 16.42
C SER A 627 34.33 0.83 17.09
N PRO A 628 33.44 1.81 17.29
CA PRO A 628 33.78 3.02 18.05
C PRO A 628 33.72 2.71 19.55
N GLU A 629 34.54 1.75 20.03
CA GLU A 629 34.73 1.46 21.44
C GLU A 629 36.22 1.56 21.81
N SER A 630 36.87 2.67 21.44
CA SER A 630 38.13 3.07 22.03
C SER A 630 38.42 4.55 21.77
N ALA A 631 37.55 5.41 22.28
CA ALA A 631 37.91 6.78 22.60
C ALA A 631 37.23 7.13 23.92
N HIS A 632 38.05 7.14 24.96
CA HIS A 632 37.72 7.59 26.31
C HIS A 632 37.22 9.02 26.35
#